data_7c9457f95b37d8480623c7573c04b759
#
_entry.id   7c9457f95b37d8480623c7573c04b759
#
_cell.length_a   1.000
_cell.length_b   1.000
_cell.length_c   1.000
_cell.angle_alpha   90.00
_cell.angle_beta   90.00
_cell.angle_gamma   90.00
#
_symmetry.space_group_name_H-M   'P 1'
#
loop_
_entity.id
_entity.type
_entity.pdbx_description
1 polymer ?
#
loop_
_entity_poly.entity_id
_entity_poly.type
_entity_poly.pdbx_seq_one_letter_code
_entity_poly.pdbx_strand_id
1 'polypeptide(L)'
;MGREEVLRAIKQAEEEAKEAISKAELEAAEIISNARLSATEIVQEGRSESEASTQSMISEARSVAEGEAKKVSKQGDSTIGTIHDGGEGSRGKAVKAILDAFRS
;
A
#
# COMPACT_ATOMS: atom_id res chain seq x y z
N MET A 1 -23.03 70.47 17.19
CA MET A 1 -22.03 69.44 17.52
C MET A 1 -20.70 70.11 17.78
N GLY A 2 -20.15 69.92 18.94
CA GLY A 2 -18.85 70.45 19.30
C GLY A 2 -17.72 69.69 18.64
N ARG A 3 -16.56 70.33 18.57
CA ARG A 3 -15.31 69.73 18.09
C ARG A 3 -14.92 68.43 18.80
N GLU A 4 -15.12 68.39 20.09
CA GLU A 4 -14.82 67.22 20.91
C GLU A 4 -15.64 66.00 20.54
N GLU A 5 -16.91 66.16 20.23
CA GLU A 5 -17.76 65.07 19.80
C GLU A 5 -17.34 64.51 18.45
N VAL A 6 -16.93 65.36 17.52
CA VAL A 6 -16.43 64.97 16.20
C VAL A 6 -15.10 64.21 16.36
N LEU A 7 -14.17 64.73 17.17
CA LEU A 7 -12.89 64.09 17.43
C LEU A 7 -13.07 62.72 18.12
N ARG A 8 -14.00 62.65 19.05
CA ARG A 8 -14.31 61.37 19.74
C ARG A 8 -14.87 60.35 18.76
N ALA A 9 -15.78 60.79 17.89
CA ALA A 9 -16.33 59.91 16.88
C ALA A 9 -15.27 59.37 15.89
N ILE A 10 -14.34 60.26 15.49
CA ILE A 10 -13.22 59.86 14.61
C ILE A 10 -12.31 58.87 15.32
N LYS A 11 -11.94 59.11 16.59
CA LYS A 11 -11.10 58.19 17.39
C LYS A 11 -11.77 56.82 17.54
N GLN A 12 -13.07 56.80 17.81
CA GLN A 12 -13.84 55.59 17.96
C GLN A 12 -13.88 54.80 16.64
N ALA A 13 -14.10 55.49 15.53
CA ALA A 13 -14.08 54.87 14.22
C ALA A 13 -12.71 54.29 13.86
N GLU A 14 -11.62 54.98 14.21
CA GLU A 14 -10.26 54.51 14.02
C GLU A 14 -9.95 53.27 14.86
N GLU A 15 -10.38 53.23 16.11
CA GLU A 15 -10.21 52.10 16.99
C GLU A 15 -10.99 50.88 16.50
N GLU A 16 -12.24 51.09 16.09
CA GLU A 16 -13.06 50.02 15.52
C GLU A 16 -12.45 49.45 14.25
N ALA A 17 -11.90 50.32 13.40
CA ALA A 17 -11.23 49.90 12.17
C ALA A 17 -9.97 49.06 12.48
N LYS A 18 -9.16 49.51 13.47
CA LYS A 18 -7.97 48.76 13.93
C LYS A 18 -8.34 47.39 14.49
N GLU A 19 -9.38 47.32 15.30
CA GLU A 19 -9.86 46.07 15.87
C GLU A 19 -10.38 45.13 14.78
N ALA A 20 -11.11 45.65 13.80
CA ALA A 20 -11.60 44.87 12.67
C ALA A 20 -10.46 44.28 11.85
N ILE A 21 -9.43 45.07 11.56
CA ILE A 21 -8.22 44.63 10.84
C ILE A 21 -7.48 43.57 11.65
N SER A 22 -7.23 43.83 12.94
CA SER A 22 -6.56 42.90 13.83
C SER A 22 -7.30 41.54 13.90
N LYS A 23 -8.60 41.61 14.06
CA LYS A 23 -9.45 40.43 14.10
C LYS A 23 -9.41 39.65 12.77
N ALA A 24 -9.48 40.34 11.64
CA ALA A 24 -9.38 39.74 10.32
C ALA A 24 -8.03 39.06 10.11
N GLU A 25 -6.94 39.68 10.55
CA GLU A 25 -5.59 39.13 10.50
C GLU A 25 -5.47 37.83 11.33
N LEU A 26 -6.05 37.81 12.53
CA LEU A 26 -6.07 36.63 13.38
C LEU A 26 -6.90 35.50 12.74
N GLU A 27 -8.06 35.81 12.21
CA GLU A 27 -8.90 34.84 11.54
C GLU A 27 -8.21 34.26 10.30
N ALA A 28 -7.55 35.12 9.52
CA ALA A 28 -6.77 34.67 8.36
C ALA A 28 -5.62 33.74 8.78
N ALA A 29 -4.90 34.08 9.84
CA ALA A 29 -3.83 33.24 10.39
C ALA A 29 -4.36 31.87 10.86
N GLU A 30 -5.50 31.85 11.53
CA GLU A 30 -6.17 30.60 11.94
C GLU A 30 -6.58 29.74 10.75
N ILE A 31 -7.17 30.34 9.74
CA ILE A 31 -7.58 29.63 8.51
C ILE A 31 -6.37 28.98 7.86
N ILE A 32 -5.27 29.72 7.72
CA ILE A 32 -4.04 29.20 7.12
C ILE A 32 -3.45 28.07 7.98
N SER A 33 -3.40 28.26 9.29
CA SER A 33 -2.90 27.24 10.23
C SER A 33 -3.72 25.96 10.16
N ASN A 34 -5.04 26.07 10.17
CA ASN A 34 -5.94 24.92 10.07
C ASN A 34 -5.84 24.24 8.71
N ALA A 35 -5.70 25.00 7.65
CA ALA A 35 -5.52 24.45 6.30
C ALA A 35 -4.21 23.65 6.18
N ARG A 36 -3.12 24.16 6.76
CA ARG A 36 -1.83 23.46 6.80
C ARG A 36 -1.91 22.17 7.61
N LEU A 37 -2.57 22.22 8.74
CA LEU A 37 -2.79 21.04 9.58
C LEU A 37 -3.59 19.98 8.85
N SER A 38 -4.69 20.37 8.22
CA SER A 38 -5.51 19.47 7.40
C SER A 38 -4.74 18.88 6.25
N ALA A 39 -3.93 19.67 5.57
CA ALA A 39 -3.09 19.19 4.47
C ALA A 39 -2.08 18.14 4.97
N THR A 40 -1.46 18.38 6.11
CA THR A 40 -0.52 17.44 6.74
C THR A 40 -1.23 16.12 7.09
N GLU A 41 -2.42 16.20 7.68
CA GLU A 41 -3.22 15.01 8.02
C GLU A 41 -3.60 14.21 6.77
N ILE A 42 -4.04 14.88 5.71
CA ILE A 42 -4.38 14.24 4.43
C ILE A 42 -3.18 13.51 3.84
N VAL A 43 -2.01 14.14 3.85
CA VAL A 43 -0.78 13.52 3.34
C VAL A 43 -0.38 12.31 4.18
N GLN A 44 -0.46 12.41 5.50
CA GLN A 44 -0.13 11.30 6.41
C GLN A 44 -1.09 10.14 6.26
N GLU A 45 -2.38 10.40 6.19
CA GLU A 45 -3.39 9.37 5.93
C GLU A 45 -3.18 8.69 4.59
N GLY A 46 -2.92 9.48 3.55
CA GLY A 46 -2.64 8.95 2.22
C GLY A 46 -1.41 8.04 2.19
N ARG A 47 -0.35 8.43 2.87
CA ARG A 47 0.85 7.60 3.02
C ARG A 47 0.58 6.32 3.78
N SER A 48 -0.13 6.41 4.90
CA SER A 48 -0.48 5.26 5.72
C SER A 48 -1.35 4.27 4.95
N GLU A 49 -2.37 4.74 4.26
CA GLU A 49 -3.22 3.91 3.41
C GLU A 49 -2.45 3.29 2.25
N SER A 50 -1.57 4.05 1.63
CA SER A 50 -0.72 3.56 0.55
C SER A 50 0.23 2.48 1.02
N GLU A 51 0.86 2.65 2.17
CA GLU A 51 1.72 1.63 2.77
C GLU A 51 0.94 0.36 3.12
N ALA A 52 -0.23 0.49 3.73
CA ALA A 52 -1.08 -0.65 4.07
C ALA A 52 -1.54 -1.39 2.80
N SER A 53 -1.95 -0.65 1.77
CA SER A 53 -2.34 -1.22 0.48
C SER A 53 -1.17 -1.94 -0.20
N THR A 54 0.01 -1.35 -0.17
CA THR A 54 1.23 -1.95 -0.73
C THR A 54 1.59 -3.24 0.00
N GLN A 55 1.55 -3.25 1.32
CA GLN A 55 1.80 -4.45 2.13
C GLN A 55 0.79 -5.56 1.81
N SER A 56 -0.47 -5.21 1.69
CA SER A 56 -1.52 -6.16 1.33
C SER A 56 -1.29 -6.75 -0.06
N MET A 57 -0.97 -5.93 -1.04
CA MET A 57 -0.68 -6.39 -2.41
C MET A 57 0.53 -7.31 -2.46
N ILE A 58 1.60 -6.98 -1.75
CA ILE A 58 2.80 -7.80 -1.67
C ILE A 58 2.48 -9.13 -0.99
N SER A 59 1.74 -9.12 0.10
CA SER A 59 1.32 -10.33 0.82
C SER A 59 0.48 -11.25 -0.06
N GLU A 60 -0.48 -10.71 -0.78
CA GLU A 60 -1.31 -11.46 -1.73
C GLU A 60 -0.48 -12.04 -2.87
N ALA A 61 0.40 -11.23 -3.46
CA ALA A 61 1.28 -11.68 -4.54
C ALA A 61 2.20 -12.82 -4.09
N ARG A 62 2.75 -12.72 -2.88
CA ARG A 62 3.56 -13.81 -2.30
C ARG A 62 2.75 -15.07 -2.08
N SER A 63 1.55 -14.94 -1.54
CA SER A 63 0.66 -16.07 -1.31
C SER A 63 0.32 -16.79 -2.61
N VAL A 64 0.00 -16.05 -3.65
CA VAL A 64 -0.28 -16.61 -4.99
C VAL A 64 0.96 -17.29 -5.56
N ALA A 65 2.12 -16.63 -5.48
CA ALA A 65 3.38 -17.18 -5.99
C ALA A 65 3.79 -18.46 -5.24
N GLU A 66 3.64 -18.50 -3.92
CA GLU A 66 3.90 -19.69 -3.11
C GLU A 66 2.94 -20.84 -3.47
N GLY A 67 1.68 -20.53 -3.70
CA GLY A 67 0.68 -21.49 -4.15
C GLY A 67 1.04 -22.09 -5.52
N GLU A 68 1.45 -21.25 -6.46
CA GLU A 68 1.91 -21.69 -7.78
C GLU A 68 3.20 -22.52 -7.68
N ALA A 69 4.15 -22.10 -6.86
CA ALA A 69 5.38 -22.83 -6.64
C ALA A 69 5.13 -24.24 -6.06
N LYS A 70 4.23 -24.34 -5.09
CA LYS A 70 3.81 -25.63 -4.51
C LYS A 70 3.16 -26.52 -5.56
N LYS A 71 2.31 -25.95 -6.41
CA LYS A 71 1.65 -26.67 -7.50
C LYS A 71 2.65 -27.24 -8.49
N VAL A 72 3.60 -26.42 -8.92
CA VAL A 72 4.66 -26.82 -9.84
C VAL A 72 5.55 -27.89 -9.22
N SER A 73 5.93 -27.73 -7.96
CA SER A 73 6.73 -28.71 -7.22
C SER A 73 6.01 -30.06 -7.11
N LYS A 74 4.73 -30.04 -6.78
CA LYS A 74 3.91 -31.25 -6.67
C LYS A 74 3.73 -31.95 -8.02
N GLN A 75 3.53 -31.21 -9.10
CA GLN A 75 3.46 -31.75 -10.45
C GLN A 75 4.80 -32.32 -10.88
N GLY A 76 5.90 -31.66 -10.54
CA GLY A 76 7.25 -32.14 -10.80
C GLY A 76 7.55 -33.44 -10.09
N ASP A 77 7.20 -33.53 -8.81
CA ASP A 77 7.37 -34.77 -8.02
C ASP A 77 6.55 -35.94 -8.62
N SER A 78 5.31 -35.65 -9.02
CA SER A 78 4.46 -36.63 -9.69
C SER A 78 5.05 -37.11 -11.02
N THR A 79 5.61 -36.18 -11.80
CA THR A 79 6.26 -36.49 -13.07
C THR A 79 7.52 -37.34 -12.85
N ILE A 80 8.34 -36.97 -11.86
CA ILE A 80 9.53 -37.75 -11.48
C ILE A 80 9.14 -39.14 -11.04
N GLY A 81 8.09 -39.30 -10.25
CA GLY A 81 7.56 -40.59 -9.84
C GLY A 81 7.13 -41.43 -11.01
N THR A 82 6.43 -40.84 -11.98
CA THR A 82 6.02 -41.56 -13.21
C THR A 82 7.21 -42.02 -14.03
N ILE A 83 8.22 -41.18 -14.20
CA ILE A 83 9.45 -41.52 -14.92
C ILE A 83 10.20 -42.64 -14.19
N HIS A 84 10.31 -42.58 -12.90
CA HIS A 84 10.97 -43.57 -12.07
C HIS A 84 10.26 -44.95 -12.21
N ASP A 85 8.94 -44.96 -12.05
CA ASP A 85 8.14 -46.20 -12.18
C ASP A 85 8.21 -46.77 -13.58
N GLY A 86 8.15 -45.93 -14.60
CA GLY A 86 8.33 -46.34 -15.99
C GLY A 86 9.72 -46.91 -16.27
N GLY A 87 10.74 -46.27 -15.65
CA GLY A 87 12.13 -46.75 -15.71
C GLY A 87 12.33 -48.10 -15.07
N GLU A 88 11.72 -48.35 -13.93
CA GLU A 88 11.77 -49.66 -13.25
C GLU A 88 11.09 -50.75 -14.08
N GLY A 89 9.94 -50.47 -14.64
CA GLY A 89 9.23 -51.37 -15.53
C GLY A 89 10.05 -51.71 -16.79
N SER A 90 10.66 -50.71 -17.41
CA SER A 90 11.52 -50.88 -18.57
C SER A 90 12.81 -51.67 -18.24
N ARG A 91 13.37 -51.44 -17.05
CA ARG A 91 14.54 -52.16 -16.57
C ARG A 91 14.22 -53.64 -16.37
N GLY A 92 13.08 -53.95 -15.77
CA GLY A 92 12.63 -55.32 -15.60
C GLY A 92 12.44 -56.06 -16.94
N LYS A 93 11.84 -55.39 -17.90
CA LYS A 93 11.66 -55.93 -19.26
C LYS A 93 13.01 -56.14 -19.96
N ALA A 94 13.92 -55.22 -19.85
CA ALA A 94 15.26 -55.33 -20.44
C ALA A 94 16.07 -56.48 -19.82
N VAL A 95 16.04 -56.65 -18.51
CA VAL A 95 16.70 -57.76 -17.80
C VAL A 95 16.10 -59.10 -18.27
N LYS A 96 14.77 -59.20 -18.33
CA LYS A 96 14.10 -60.40 -18.79
C LYS A 96 14.45 -60.75 -20.24
N ALA A 97 14.48 -59.76 -21.11
CA ALA A 97 14.87 -59.95 -22.52
C ALA A 97 16.30 -60.48 -22.64
N ILE A 98 17.23 -59.96 -21.88
CA ILE A 98 18.61 -60.44 -21.84
C ILE A 98 18.71 -61.87 -21.30
N LEU A 99 18.03 -62.18 -20.21
CA LEU A 99 17.99 -63.51 -19.64
C LEU A 99 17.38 -64.55 -20.62
N ASP A 100 16.30 -64.19 -21.26
CA ASP A 100 15.63 -65.04 -22.25
C ASP A 100 16.54 -65.29 -23.45
N ALA A 101 17.28 -64.30 -23.90
CA ALA A 101 18.28 -64.45 -24.95
C ALA A 101 19.42 -65.43 -24.55
N PHE A 102 19.86 -65.40 -23.30
CA PHE A 102 20.87 -66.32 -22.80
C PHE A 102 20.37 -67.73 -22.60
N ARG A 103 19.10 -67.93 -22.39
CA ARG A 103 18.49 -69.24 -22.16
C ARG A 103 18.08 -69.98 -23.44
N SER A 104 17.94 -69.23 -24.51
CA SER A 104 17.66 -69.83 -25.81
C SER A 104 18.95 -70.33 -26.53
#